data_c8a8958a93e240909571b1ac7056d77b
#
_entry.id   c8a8958a93e240909571b1ac7056d77b
#
_cell.length_a   1.000
_cell.length_b   1.000
_cell.length_c   1.000
_cell.angle_alpha   90.00
_cell.angle_beta   90.00
_cell.angle_gamma   90.00
#
_symmetry.space_group_name_H-M   'P 1'
#
loop_
_entity.id
_entity.type
_entity.pdbx_description
1 polymer ?
#
loop_
_entity_poly.entity_id
_entity_poly.type
_entity_poly.pdbx_seq_one_letter_code
_entity_poly.pdbx_strand_id
1 'polypeptide(L)'
;MDKKADFIFEKDEEGNVRTLNTDPFLRVTSSGEVIIDPLHKKLQNAVAELLKDQYVHLYLEKEIANGQGQKVDMKGQDIETGDWHYFEFKTYSAKRSIREALGQILEYVHYPAKKRATKMFIIGPEKPDEQDIQYMKTIRENYHIPVWFRWYSFQDNKLYDEI
;
A
#
# COMPACT_ATOMS: atom_id res chain seq x y z
N MET A 1 4.01 -22.08 -21.92
CA MET A 1 4.35 -21.22 -20.76
C MET A 1 3.51 -19.96 -20.91
N ASP A 2 2.33 -19.99 -20.30
CA ASP A 2 1.45 -18.83 -20.30
C ASP A 2 2.08 -17.75 -19.42
N LYS A 3 2.55 -16.68 -20.07
CA LYS A 3 2.85 -15.44 -19.39
C LYS A 3 1.53 -14.97 -18.79
N LYS A 4 1.32 -15.20 -17.49
CA LYS A 4 0.27 -14.49 -16.74
C LYS A 4 0.49 -13.02 -17.03
N ALA A 5 -0.47 -12.42 -17.70
CA ALA A 5 -0.44 -11.00 -18.01
C ALA A 5 -0.16 -10.25 -16.70
N ASP A 6 0.95 -9.58 -16.65
CA ASP A 6 1.23 -8.60 -15.60
C ASP A 6 0.06 -7.62 -15.61
N PHE A 7 -0.77 -7.63 -14.58
CA PHE A 7 -1.80 -6.62 -14.42
C PHE A 7 -1.10 -5.30 -14.10
N ILE A 8 -0.66 -4.64 -15.16
CA ILE A 8 -0.13 -3.29 -15.11
C ILE A 8 -1.35 -2.38 -15.01
N PHE A 9 -1.56 -1.78 -13.83
CA PHE A 9 -2.51 -0.70 -13.70
C PHE A 9 -1.82 0.58 -14.19
N GLU A 10 -1.71 0.70 -15.50
CA GLU A 10 -1.35 1.96 -16.11
C GLU A 10 -2.55 2.91 -15.97
N LYS A 11 -2.27 4.19 -15.80
CA LYS A 11 -3.29 5.21 -16.05
C LYS A 11 -3.75 5.00 -17.49
N ASP A 12 -5.07 4.97 -17.70
CA ASP A 12 -5.62 5.00 -19.04
C ASP A 12 -5.32 6.36 -19.72
N GLU A 13 -5.69 6.50 -21.00
CA GLU A 13 -5.47 7.73 -21.76
C GLU A 13 -6.18 8.96 -21.12
N GLU A 14 -7.16 8.73 -20.26
CA GLU A 14 -7.92 9.74 -19.51
C GLU A 14 -7.30 10.02 -18.12
N GLY A 15 -6.23 9.32 -17.74
CA GLY A 15 -5.54 9.49 -16.47
C GLY A 15 -6.18 8.75 -15.29
N ASN A 16 -7.13 7.85 -15.53
CA ASN A 16 -7.76 7.06 -14.48
C ASN A 16 -6.91 5.84 -14.09
N VAL A 17 -6.88 5.53 -12.81
CA VAL A 17 -6.24 4.33 -12.28
C VAL A 17 -7.21 3.15 -12.38
N ARG A 18 -6.75 2.03 -12.93
CA ARG A 18 -7.54 0.81 -12.94
C ARG A 18 -7.74 0.30 -11.51
N THR A 19 -8.98 0.18 -11.10
CA THR A 19 -9.35 -0.21 -9.75
C THR A 19 -9.44 -1.74 -9.55
N LEU A 20 -9.22 -2.18 -8.32
CA LEU A 20 -9.44 -3.57 -7.90
C LEU A 20 -10.93 -3.85 -7.74
N ASN A 21 -11.34 -5.10 -7.97
CA ASN A 21 -12.71 -5.51 -7.69
C ASN A 21 -12.99 -5.46 -6.18
N THR A 22 -14.02 -4.70 -5.80
CA THR A 22 -14.45 -4.49 -4.41
C THR A 22 -15.82 -5.08 -4.11
N ASP A 23 -16.37 -5.92 -4.99
CA ASP A 23 -17.63 -6.60 -4.71
C ASP A 23 -17.47 -7.56 -3.53
N PRO A 24 -18.45 -7.60 -2.60
CA PRO A 24 -18.49 -8.62 -1.56
C PRO A 24 -18.52 -10.02 -2.19
N PHE A 25 -17.82 -10.95 -1.59
CA PHE A 25 -17.79 -12.32 -2.06
C PHE A 25 -18.03 -13.33 -0.95
N LEU A 26 -18.58 -14.49 -1.32
CA LEU A 26 -18.81 -15.60 -0.42
C LEU A 26 -17.53 -16.39 -0.19
N ARG A 27 -17.18 -16.59 1.07
CA ARG A 27 -16.09 -17.47 1.47
C ARG A 27 -16.64 -18.65 2.26
N VAL A 28 -16.34 -19.86 1.83
CA VAL A 28 -16.64 -21.08 2.57
C VAL A 28 -15.53 -21.32 3.59
N THR A 29 -15.92 -21.45 4.85
CA THR A 29 -15.03 -21.76 5.97
C THR A 29 -15.46 -23.07 6.62
N SER A 30 -14.66 -23.62 7.51
CA SER A 30 -15.01 -24.80 8.31
C SER A 30 -16.25 -24.61 9.20
N SER A 31 -16.60 -23.36 9.50
CA SER A 31 -17.78 -22.97 10.32
C SER A 31 -18.98 -22.51 9.50
N GLY A 32 -18.91 -22.51 8.17
CA GLY A 32 -19.98 -22.11 7.28
C GLY A 32 -19.60 -21.11 6.19
N GLU A 33 -20.60 -20.52 5.56
CA GLU A 33 -20.43 -19.50 4.53
C GLU A 33 -20.38 -18.10 5.17
N VAL A 34 -19.42 -17.29 4.79
CA VAL A 34 -19.25 -15.92 5.28
C VAL A 34 -19.12 -14.97 4.08
N ILE A 35 -19.86 -13.86 4.10
CA ILE A 35 -19.71 -12.79 3.11
C ILE A 35 -18.50 -11.94 3.55
N ILE A 36 -17.52 -11.84 2.66
CA ILE A 36 -16.33 -11.02 2.87
C ILE A 36 -16.50 -9.69 2.15
N ASP A 37 -16.46 -8.62 2.92
CA ASP A 37 -16.30 -7.26 2.38
C ASP A 37 -14.81 -6.99 2.16
N PRO A 38 -14.35 -6.71 0.94
CA PRO A 38 -12.93 -6.50 0.64
C PRO A 38 -12.47 -5.09 1.04
N LEU A 39 -12.54 -4.75 2.33
CA LEU A 39 -12.15 -3.44 2.87
C LEU A 39 -10.73 -3.04 2.49
N HIS A 40 -9.79 -4.00 2.45
CA HIS A 40 -8.42 -3.76 2.03
C HIS A 40 -8.36 -3.22 0.59
N LYS A 41 -9.07 -3.85 -0.35
CA LYS A 41 -9.13 -3.39 -1.74
C LYS A 41 -9.85 -2.06 -1.90
N LYS A 42 -10.88 -1.80 -1.10
CA LYS A 42 -11.55 -0.50 -1.06
C LYS A 42 -10.58 0.60 -0.63
N LEU A 43 -9.77 0.34 0.39
CA LEU A 43 -8.75 1.27 0.87
C LEU A 43 -7.68 1.53 -0.20
N GLN A 44 -7.18 0.49 -0.87
CA GLN A 44 -6.22 0.62 -1.96
C GLN A 44 -6.77 1.48 -3.11
N ASN A 45 -7.99 1.19 -3.58
CA ASN A 45 -8.62 1.95 -4.66
C ASN A 45 -8.82 3.42 -4.29
N ALA A 46 -9.33 3.70 -3.09
CA ALA A 46 -9.59 5.06 -2.63
C ALA A 46 -8.30 5.89 -2.54
N VAL A 47 -7.24 5.33 -1.99
CA VAL A 47 -5.95 6.01 -1.88
C VAL A 47 -5.28 6.18 -3.25
N ALA A 48 -5.35 5.17 -4.12
CA ALA A 48 -4.81 5.27 -5.47
C ALA A 48 -5.48 6.40 -6.27
N GLU A 49 -6.80 6.54 -6.16
CA GLU A 49 -7.54 7.63 -6.81
C GLU A 49 -7.10 9.01 -6.31
N LEU A 50 -6.86 9.18 -5.00
CA LEU A 50 -6.39 10.44 -4.44
C LEU A 50 -4.94 10.77 -4.83
N LEU A 51 -4.12 9.76 -5.09
CA LEU A 51 -2.70 9.92 -5.38
C LEU A 51 -2.35 9.92 -6.88
N LYS A 52 -3.30 9.60 -7.76
CA LYS A 52 -3.05 9.39 -9.19
C LYS A 52 -2.30 10.54 -9.89
N ASP A 53 -2.52 11.77 -9.46
CA ASP A 53 -1.91 12.96 -10.07
C ASP A 53 -0.51 13.28 -9.53
N GLN A 54 -0.09 12.58 -8.47
CA GLN A 54 1.25 12.71 -7.87
C GLN A 54 2.27 11.72 -8.46
N TYR A 55 1.80 10.73 -9.23
CA TYR A 55 2.63 9.66 -9.76
C TYR A 55 2.48 9.52 -11.28
N VAL A 56 3.58 9.39 -11.99
CA VAL A 56 3.59 9.10 -13.43
C VAL A 56 3.05 7.70 -13.70
N HIS A 57 3.51 6.75 -12.89
CA HIS A 57 3.06 5.37 -12.90
C HIS A 57 2.54 5.02 -11.51
N LEU A 58 1.37 4.40 -11.45
CA LEU A 58 0.77 3.93 -10.21
C LEU A 58 0.17 2.53 -10.43
N TYR A 59 0.69 1.56 -9.68
CA TYR A 59 0.33 0.15 -9.84
C TYR A 59 -0.21 -0.41 -8.53
N LEU A 60 -1.34 -1.12 -8.60
CA LEU A 60 -1.91 -1.89 -7.50
C LEU A 60 -1.58 -3.38 -7.64
N GLU A 61 -1.27 -4.04 -6.52
CA GLU A 61 -0.98 -5.48 -6.44
C GLU A 61 0.05 -5.97 -7.48
N LYS A 62 1.07 -5.17 -7.71
CA LYS A 62 2.14 -5.49 -8.67
C LYS A 62 3.13 -6.48 -8.09
N GLU A 63 3.42 -7.54 -8.83
CA GLU A 63 4.44 -8.51 -8.46
C GLU A 63 5.83 -7.85 -8.37
N ILE A 64 6.56 -8.21 -7.29
CA ILE A 64 7.94 -7.79 -7.10
C ILE A 64 8.87 -8.86 -7.68
N ALA A 65 9.87 -8.42 -8.44
CA ALA A 65 10.85 -9.31 -9.06
C ALA A 65 11.86 -9.85 -8.01
N ASN A 66 11.35 -10.58 -7.01
CA ASN A 66 12.16 -11.24 -5.97
C ASN A 66 12.23 -12.76 -6.12
N GLY A 67 11.60 -13.31 -7.15
CA GLY A 67 11.56 -14.76 -7.41
C GLY A 67 10.57 -15.55 -6.54
N GLN A 68 9.81 -14.89 -5.66
CA GLN A 68 8.87 -15.53 -4.73
C GLN A 68 7.39 -15.30 -5.09
N GLY A 69 7.11 -14.55 -6.16
CA GLY A 69 5.75 -14.24 -6.58
C GLY A 69 4.99 -13.31 -5.62
N GLN A 70 5.69 -12.64 -4.72
CA GLN A 70 5.10 -11.67 -3.80
C GLN A 70 4.67 -10.41 -4.54
N LYS A 71 3.61 -9.78 -4.05
CA LYS A 71 3.07 -8.53 -4.60
C LYS A 71 3.18 -7.43 -3.56
N VAL A 72 3.60 -6.25 -4.00
CA VAL A 72 3.42 -5.04 -3.22
C VAL A 72 1.99 -4.53 -3.41
N ASP A 73 1.36 -4.06 -2.36
CA ASP A 73 -0.02 -3.58 -2.43
C ASP A 73 -0.20 -2.40 -3.39
N MET A 74 0.73 -1.46 -3.37
CA MET A 74 0.79 -0.37 -4.34
C MET A 74 2.23 0.12 -4.49
N LYS A 75 2.60 0.55 -5.70
CA LYS A 75 3.82 1.29 -5.96
C LYS A 75 3.59 2.40 -6.97
N GLY A 76 4.28 3.50 -6.80
CA GLY A 76 4.20 4.63 -7.71
C GLY A 76 5.55 5.26 -8.00
N GLN A 77 5.71 5.79 -9.21
CA GLN A 77 6.85 6.59 -9.58
C GLN A 77 6.47 8.06 -9.43
N ASP A 78 7.09 8.72 -8.46
CA ASP A 78 6.82 10.12 -8.14
C ASP A 78 7.10 11.03 -9.35
N ILE A 79 6.17 11.94 -9.63
CA ILE A 79 6.23 12.79 -10.84
C ILE A 79 7.33 13.86 -10.76
N GLU A 80 7.67 14.31 -9.56
CA GLU A 80 8.65 15.38 -9.36
C GLU A 80 10.07 14.85 -9.31
N THR A 81 10.26 13.71 -8.62
CA THR A 81 11.61 13.16 -8.36
C THR A 81 11.98 12.01 -9.29
N GLY A 82 11.00 11.34 -9.87
CA GLY A 82 11.19 10.09 -10.62
C GLY A 82 11.47 8.87 -9.75
N ASP A 83 11.46 9.03 -8.43
CA ASP A 83 11.72 7.96 -7.47
C ASP A 83 10.53 7.02 -7.30
N TRP A 84 10.82 5.77 -6.97
CA TRP A 84 9.78 4.80 -6.65
C TRP A 84 9.43 4.86 -5.17
N HIS A 85 8.11 4.92 -4.88
CA HIS A 85 7.52 4.81 -3.57
C HIS A 85 6.72 3.51 -3.48
N TYR A 86 6.85 2.78 -2.38
CA TYR A 86 6.09 1.56 -2.11
C TYR A 86 5.12 1.78 -0.97
N PHE A 87 3.95 1.16 -1.07
CA PHE A 87 2.85 1.30 -0.11
C PHE A 87 2.37 -0.08 0.32
N GLU A 88 2.20 -0.24 1.62
CA GLU A 88 1.61 -1.41 2.24
C GLU A 88 0.34 -0.98 2.97
N PHE A 89 -0.76 -1.66 2.73
CA PHE A 89 -2.06 -1.33 3.29
C PHE A 89 -2.44 -2.33 4.37
N LYS A 90 -3.00 -1.82 5.46
CA LYS A 90 -3.55 -2.63 6.55
C LYS A 90 -4.90 -2.05 6.98
N THR A 91 -5.78 -2.91 7.45
CA THR A 91 -7.15 -2.54 7.88
C THR A 91 -7.33 -2.66 9.40
N TYR A 92 -6.26 -2.46 10.14
CA TYR A 92 -6.22 -2.55 11.60
C TYR A 92 -6.04 -1.17 12.24
N SER A 93 -6.00 -1.12 13.59
CA SER A 93 -5.54 0.07 14.30
C SER A 93 -4.17 0.52 13.82
N ALA A 94 -3.83 1.81 13.97
CA ALA A 94 -2.57 2.36 13.51
C ALA A 94 -1.37 1.57 14.05
N LYS A 95 -1.32 1.32 15.36
CA LYS A 95 -0.27 0.53 16.02
C LYS A 95 -0.09 -0.86 15.41
N ARG A 96 -1.19 -1.58 15.19
CA ARG A 96 -1.14 -2.92 14.61
C ARG A 96 -0.73 -2.88 13.14
N SER A 97 -1.25 -1.92 12.38
CA SER A 97 -0.91 -1.70 10.99
C SER A 97 0.58 -1.46 10.80
N ILE A 98 1.16 -0.56 11.61
CA ILE A 98 2.60 -0.26 11.59
C ILE A 98 3.41 -1.52 11.90
N ARG A 99 3.08 -2.22 12.99
CA ARG A 99 3.81 -3.41 13.42
C ARG A 99 3.81 -4.53 12.37
N GLU A 100 2.67 -4.79 11.74
CA GLU A 100 2.53 -5.88 10.78
C GLU A 100 3.09 -5.53 9.39
N ALA A 101 3.02 -4.27 9.00
CA ALA A 101 3.48 -3.82 7.68
C ALA A 101 4.98 -3.57 7.61
N LEU A 102 5.61 -3.15 8.71
CA LEU A 102 7.00 -2.67 8.69
C LEU A 102 7.99 -3.72 8.17
N GLY A 103 7.93 -4.94 8.67
CA GLY A 103 8.81 -6.01 8.20
C GLY A 103 8.55 -6.38 6.74
N GLN A 104 7.29 -6.44 6.36
CA GLN A 104 6.84 -6.80 5.02
C GLN A 104 7.30 -5.77 3.97
N ILE A 105 7.10 -4.49 4.22
CA ILE A 105 7.49 -3.44 3.27
C ILE A 105 9.01 -3.31 3.15
N LEU A 106 9.75 -3.53 4.23
CA LEU A 106 11.22 -3.56 4.21
C LEU A 106 11.73 -4.73 3.36
N GLU A 107 11.11 -5.91 3.48
CA GLU A 107 11.43 -7.05 2.64
C GLU A 107 11.20 -6.73 1.15
N TYR A 108 10.04 -6.17 0.81
CA TYR A 108 9.71 -5.84 -0.58
C TYR A 108 10.69 -4.85 -1.21
N VAL A 109 11.18 -3.90 -0.43
CA VAL A 109 12.10 -2.86 -0.93
C VAL A 109 13.54 -3.36 -1.00
N HIS A 110 13.99 -4.17 -0.05
CA HIS A 110 15.42 -4.46 0.13
C HIS A 110 15.84 -5.92 -0.11
N TYR A 111 14.92 -6.85 -0.18
CA TYR A 111 15.27 -8.25 -0.39
C TYR A 111 15.17 -8.66 -1.88
N PRO A 112 16.09 -9.46 -2.45
CA PRO A 112 17.44 -9.75 -1.96
C PRO A 112 18.41 -8.59 -2.29
N ALA A 113 18.89 -7.90 -1.28
CA ALA A 113 19.93 -6.86 -1.35
C ALA A 113 19.78 -5.82 -2.50
N LYS A 114 18.55 -5.49 -2.88
CA LYS A 114 18.22 -4.48 -3.89
C LYS A 114 17.37 -3.38 -3.29
N LYS A 115 17.74 -2.14 -3.56
CA LYS A 115 16.88 -0.98 -3.23
C LYS A 115 15.91 -0.76 -4.37
N ARG A 116 14.61 -0.95 -4.13
CA ARG A 116 13.53 -0.79 -5.12
C ARG A 116 12.73 0.48 -4.95
N ALA A 117 12.79 1.11 -3.78
CA ALA A 117 12.08 2.33 -3.47
C ALA A 117 12.92 3.25 -2.58
N THR A 118 12.67 4.56 -2.67
CA THR A 118 13.31 5.58 -1.82
C THR A 118 12.45 5.96 -0.63
N LYS A 119 11.12 5.79 -0.75
CA LYS A 119 10.15 6.00 0.33
C LYS A 119 9.21 4.80 0.45
N MET A 120 8.80 4.54 1.68
CA MET A 120 7.85 3.50 2.04
C MET A 120 6.70 4.10 2.84
N PHE A 121 5.48 3.73 2.49
CA PHE A 121 4.28 4.20 3.18
C PHE A 121 3.48 3.02 3.72
N ILE A 122 3.10 3.10 4.98
CA ILE A 122 2.11 2.21 5.59
C ILE A 122 0.81 2.99 5.64
N ILE A 123 -0.25 2.43 5.07
CA ILE A 123 -1.57 3.06 5.00
C ILE A 123 -2.55 2.27 5.85
N GLY A 124 -3.27 2.98 6.73
CA GLY A 124 -4.31 2.38 7.56
C GLY A 124 -5.56 3.26 7.64
N PRO A 125 -6.71 2.71 8.09
CA PRO A 125 -7.98 3.45 8.18
C PRO A 125 -8.15 4.20 9.50
N GLU A 126 -7.25 4.05 10.46
CA GLU A 126 -7.38 4.65 11.77
C GLU A 126 -6.31 5.69 12.04
N LYS A 127 -6.71 6.77 12.69
CA LYS A 127 -5.82 7.86 13.12
C LYS A 127 -4.77 7.33 14.10
N PRO A 128 -3.47 7.62 13.88
CA PRO A 128 -2.41 7.28 14.83
C PRO A 128 -2.51 8.11 16.12
N ASP A 129 -2.12 7.52 17.24
CA ASP A 129 -1.95 8.24 18.50
C ASP A 129 -0.51 8.84 18.62
N GLU A 130 -0.28 9.53 19.73
CA GLU A 130 1.03 10.16 19.98
C GLU A 130 2.18 9.15 20.08
N GLN A 131 1.91 7.94 20.59
CA GLN A 131 2.92 6.88 20.68
C GLN A 131 3.26 6.30 19.31
N ASP A 132 2.27 6.13 18.44
CA ASP A 132 2.46 5.69 17.06
C ASP A 132 3.30 6.71 16.28
N ILE A 133 2.99 8.01 16.45
CA ILE A 133 3.74 9.12 15.83
C ILE A 133 5.20 9.11 16.29
N GLN A 134 5.42 9.01 17.61
CA GLN A 134 6.77 8.97 18.16
C GLN A 134 7.55 7.74 17.71
N TYR A 135 6.90 6.60 17.60
CA TYR A 135 7.51 5.36 17.11
C TYR A 135 7.98 5.49 15.65
N MET A 136 7.12 5.99 14.77
CA MET A 136 7.47 6.23 13.37
C MET A 136 8.62 7.23 13.22
N LYS A 137 8.61 8.28 14.01
CA LYS A 137 9.71 9.26 14.08
C LYS A 137 11.02 8.63 14.51
N THR A 138 10.99 7.80 15.55
CA THR A 138 12.18 7.08 16.05
C THR A 138 12.79 6.16 14.97
N ILE A 139 11.95 5.45 14.22
CA ILE A 139 12.41 4.58 13.12
C ILE A 139 13.16 5.40 12.06
N ARG A 140 12.62 6.55 11.68
CA ARG A 140 13.27 7.40 10.67
C ARG A 140 14.54 8.08 11.17
N GLU A 141 14.50 8.68 12.35
CA GLU A 141 15.59 9.50 12.85
C GLU A 141 16.77 8.68 13.39
N ASN A 142 16.47 7.60 14.15
CA ASN A 142 17.53 6.82 14.80
C ASN A 142 18.06 5.67 13.93
N TYR A 143 17.18 5.09 13.09
CA TYR A 143 17.53 3.94 12.26
C TYR A 143 17.63 4.28 10.77
N HIS A 144 17.32 5.52 10.38
CA HIS A 144 17.40 6.01 9.01
C HIS A 144 16.57 5.19 8.01
N ILE A 145 15.45 4.63 8.47
CA ILE A 145 14.53 3.87 7.63
C ILE A 145 13.49 4.83 7.06
N PRO A 146 13.42 5.04 5.73
CA PRO A 146 12.54 6.01 5.09
C PRO A 146 11.11 5.45 4.98
N VAL A 147 10.46 5.26 6.13
CA VAL A 147 9.08 4.75 6.24
C VAL A 147 8.19 5.75 6.97
N TRP A 148 7.01 5.97 6.43
CA TRP A 148 5.98 6.86 6.97
C TRP A 148 4.67 6.12 7.13
N PHE A 149 3.85 6.56 8.07
CA PHE A 149 2.47 6.13 8.19
C PHE A 149 1.54 7.25 7.71
N ARG A 150 0.48 6.89 6.99
CA ARG A 150 -0.63 7.79 6.63
C ARG A 150 -1.94 7.10 6.96
N TRP A 151 -2.95 7.85 7.37
CA TRP A 151 -4.25 7.28 7.60
C TRP A 151 -5.29 7.87 6.64
N TYR A 152 -6.21 7.00 6.21
CA TYR A 152 -7.28 7.36 5.30
C TYR A 152 -8.62 7.29 6.04
N SER A 153 -9.38 8.39 6.00
CA SER A 153 -10.74 8.45 6.51
C SER A 153 -11.74 8.17 5.41
N PHE A 154 -12.47 7.07 5.51
CA PHE A 154 -13.58 6.77 4.61
C PHE A 154 -14.73 7.76 4.75
N GLN A 155 -14.92 8.33 5.95
CA GLN A 155 -15.96 9.31 6.21
C GLN A 155 -15.70 10.61 5.46
N ASP A 156 -14.44 11.07 5.47
CA ASP A 156 -14.06 12.36 4.87
C ASP A 156 -13.54 12.21 3.45
N ASN A 157 -13.38 10.98 2.96
CA ASN A 157 -12.69 10.64 1.72
C ASN A 157 -11.33 11.36 1.61
N LYS A 158 -10.53 11.25 2.66
CA LYS A 158 -9.28 12.00 2.79
C LYS A 158 -8.14 11.14 3.27
N LEU A 159 -7.00 11.25 2.58
CA LEU A 159 -5.72 10.73 3.02
C LEU A 159 -4.97 11.86 3.75
N TYR A 160 -4.69 11.64 5.02
CA TYR A 160 -4.00 12.61 5.86
C TYR A 160 -2.48 12.57 5.65
N ASP A 161 -1.81 13.63 6.09
CA ASP A 161 -0.38 13.80 5.91
C ASP A 161 0.42 12.69 6.59
N GLU A 162 1.61 12.49 6.07
CA GLU A 162 2.55 11.48 6.55
C GLU A 162 3.14 11.85 7.92
N ILE A 163 3.28 10.86 8.77
CA ILE A 163 3.92 10.96 10.09
C ILE A 163 5.14 10.05 10.18
#